data_88f7eea2b3512a93818c8088d7412289
#
_entry.id   88f7eea2b3512a93818c8088d7412289
#
_cell.length_a   1.000
_cell.length_b   1.000
_cell.length_c   1.000
_cell.angle_alpha   90.00
_cell.angle_beta   90.00
_cell.angle_gamma   90.00
#
_symmetry.space_group_name_H-M   'P 1'
#
loop_
_entity.id
_entity.type
_entity.pdbx_description
1 polymer ?
#
loop_
_entity_poly.entity_id
_entity_poly.type
_entity_poly.pdbx_seq_one_letter_code
_entity_poly.pdbx_strand_id
1 'polypeptide(L)' 'MPEYFRVNYIEQRDVFVDAVKMGRTNRRIEIGGGTYAISMGSPRDYRPGWQLATIIDTFADEPLIVTFEKIEGGDS' A
#
# COMPACT_ATOMS: atom_id res chain seq x y z
N MET A 1 5.57 17.16 9.28
CA MET A 1 6.59 16.10 9.35
C MET A 1 6.23 15.01 8.35
N PRO A 2 7.19 14.51 7.62
CA PRO A 2 6.90 13.42 6.70
C PRO A 2 6.63 12.13 7.47
N GLU A 3 5.76 11.34 6.89
CA GLU A 3 5.46 10.00 7.41
C GLU A 3 5.87 9.00 6.36
N TYR A 4 5.91 7.73 6.74
CA TYR A 4 6.39 6.68 5.84
C TYR A 4 5.51 5.45 5.95
N PHE A 5 5.26 4.81 4.81
CA PHE A 5 4.58 3.54 4.80
C PHE A 5 5.15 2.66 3.69
N ARG A 6 4.86 1.39 3.77
CA ARG A 6 5.27 0.44 2.75
C ARG A 6 4.15 -0.56 2.55
N VAL A 7 3.83 -0.83 1.29
CA VAL A 7 2.87 -1.88 0.95
C VAL A 7 3.65 -3.14 0.64
N ASN A 8 3.41 -4.19 1.43
CA ASN A 8 4.04 -5.49 1.20
C ASN A 8 3.15 -6.33 0.31
N TYR A 9 3.73 -6.87 -0.73
CA TYR A 9 3.03 -7.72 -1.67
C TYR A 9 4.04 -8.66 -2.32
N ILE A 10 3.56 -9.80 -2.79
CA ILE A 10 4.43 -10.81 -3.36
C ILE A 10 5.03 -10.38 -4.70
N GLU A 11 4.42 -9.42 -5.37
CA GLU A 11 4.88 -8.91 -6.66
C GLU A 11 5.09 -7.41 -6.59
N GLN A 12 5.82 -6.87 -7.53
CA GLN A 12 5.99 -5.43 -7.63
C GLN A 12 4.82 -4.84 -8.39
N ARG A 13 4.10 -3.95 -7.74
CA ARG A 13 2.90 -3.31 -8.29
C ARG A 13 2.93 -1.83 -7.97
N ASP A 14 2.12 -1.07 -8.70
CA ASP A 14 1.93 0.33 -8.37
C ASP A 14 1.07 0.45 -7.11
N VAL A 15 1.38 1.45 -6.29
CA VAL A 15 0.62 1.73 -5.07
C VAL A 15 -0.15 3.03 -5.28
N PHE A 16 -1.43 3.00 -4.99
CA PHE A 16 -2.31 4.14 -5.11
C PHE A 16 -2.78 4.59 -3.74
N VAL A 17 -2.78 5.89 -3.51
CA VAL A 17 -3.27 6.52 -2.30
C VAL A 17 -4.40 7.44 -2.71
N ASP A 18 -5.61 7.18 -2.21
CA ASP A 18 -6.81 7.93 -2.59
C ASP A 18 -6.91 8.01 -4.12
N ALA A 19 -6.64 6.89 -4.80
CA ALA A 19 -6.73 6.73 -6.25
C ALA A 19 -5.65 7.48 -7.03
N VAL A 20 -4.61 7.97 -6.35
CA VAL A 20 -3.49 8.64 -7.01
C VAL A 20 -2.24 7.77 -6.86
N LYS A 21 -1.55 7.52 -7.97
CA LYS A 21 -0.33 6.70 -7.92
C LYS A 21 0.74 7.43 -7.12
N MET A 22 1.27 6.75 -6.11
CA MET A 22 2.26 7.34 -5.20
C MET A 22 3.58 6.59 -5.17
N GLY A 23 3.63 5.36 -5.65
CA GLY A 23 4.87 4.59 -5.61
C GLY A 23 4.64 3.15 -6.00
N ARG A 24 5.51 2.27 -5.50
CA ARG A 24 5.50 0.84 -5.83
C ARG A 24 5.52 0.02 -4.54
N THR A 25 5.03 -1.21 -4.65
CA THR A 25 5.04 -2.14 -3.51
C THR A 25 6.47 -2.48 -3.11
N ASN A 26 6.61 -2.89 -1.86
CA ASN A 26 7.88 -3.36 -1.29
C ASN A 26 8.94 -2.27 -1.23
N ARG A 27 8.50 -1.02 -1.27
CA ARG A 27 9.39 0.14 -1.15
C ARG A 27 8.77 1.14 -0.19
N ARG A 28 9.62 1.81 0.55
CA ARG A 28 9.17 2.86 1.46
C ARG A 28 8.63 4.04 0.66
N ILE A 29 7.48 4.55 1.08
CA ILE A 29 6.84 5.70 0.44
C ILE A 29 6.69 6.79 1.48
N GLU A 30 7.11 7.99 1.14
CA GLU A 30 6.98 9.16 2.01
C GLU A 30 5.68 9.88 1.69
N ILE A 31 4.96 10.30 2.75
CA ILE A 31 3.66 10.93 2.58
C ILE A 31 3.37 11.81 3.80
N GLY A 32 2.46 12.75 3.67
CA GLY A 32 2.03 13.53 4.83
C GLY A 32 1.17 12.69 5.76
N GLY A 33 1.14 13.05 7.03
CA GLY A 33 0.33 12.31 8.00
C GLY A 33 -1.14 12.40 7.68
N GLY A 34 -1.88 11.34 7.96
CA GLY A 34 -3.30 11.31 7.73
C GLY A 34 -3.82 9.90 7.51
N THR A 35 -5.11 9.84 7.19
CA THR A 35 -5.79 8.58 6.89
C THR A 35 -6.07 8.52 5.40
N TYR A 36 -5.66 7.43 4.77
CA TYR A 36 -5.73 7.30 3.33
C TYR A 36 -6.29 5.94 2.93
N ALA A 37 -6.91 5.89 1.75
CA ALA A 37 -7.32 4.64 1.14
C ALA A 37 -6.17 4.14 0.28
N ILE A 38 -5.60 3.01 0.65
CA ILE A 38 -4.45 2.42 -0.02
C ILE A 38 -4.92 1.27 -0.89
N SER A 39 -4.49 1.26 -2.14
CA SER A 39 -4.84 0.20 -3.07
C SER A 39 -3.68 -0.05 -4.02
N MET A 40 -3.82 -1.08 -4.83
CA MET A 40 -2.86 -1.35 -5.90
C MET A 40 -3.61 -1.30 -7.22
N GLY A 41 -2.86 -1.13 -8.30
CA GLY A 41 -3.49 -1.05 -9.60
C GLY A 41 -3.88 -2.42 -10.16
N SER A 42 -4.33 -2.40 -11.41
CA SER A 42 -4.66 -3.63 -12.13
C SER A 42 -3.43 -4.52 -12.30
N PRO A 43 -3.59 -5.82 -12.37
CA PRO A 43 -4.87 -6.54 -12.28
C PRO A 43 -5.36 -6.64 -10.84
N ARG A 44 -6.65 -6.84 -10.68
CA ARG A 44 -7.26 -6.93 -9.35
C ARG A 44 -7.21 -8.35 -8.82
N ASP A 45 -6.01 -8.86 -8.67
CA ASP A 45 -5.77 -10.23 -8.21
C ASP A 45 -5.30 -10.26 -6.77
N TYR A 46 -5.80 -9.36 -5.97
CA TYR A 46 -5.38 -9.22 -4.57
C TYR A 46 -6.58 -8.89 -3.69
N ARG A 47 -6.40 -9.08 -2.40
CA ARG A 47 -7.39 -8.71 -1.41
C ARG A 47 -6.73 -8.16 -0.17
N PRO A 48 -7.43 -7.30 0.56
CA PRO A 48 -8.71 -6.70 0.17
C PRO A 48 -8.50 -5.78 -1.04
N GLY A 49 -9.57 -5.27 -1.62
CA GLY A 49 -9.47 -4.39 -2.76
C GLY A 49 -8.81 -3.06 -2.43
N TRP A 50 -8.94 -2.64 -1.17
CA TRP A 50 -8.30 -1.44 -0.64
C TRP A 50 -8.35 -1.50 0.87
N GLN A 51 -7.52 -0.67 1.51
CA GLN A 51 -7.48 -0.61 2.97
C GLN A 51 -7.37 0.85 3.40
N LEU A 52 -8.06 1.20 4.47
CA LEU A 52 -7.82 2.47 5.11
C LEU A 52 -6.62 2.34 6.04
N ALA A 53 -5.71 3.27 5.94
CA ALA A 53 -4.52 3.29 6.77
C ALA A 53 -4.33 4.67 7.38
N THR A 54 -4.16 4.71 8.68
CA THR A 54 -3.82 5.95 9.37
C THR A 54 -2.31 5.98 9.55
N ILE A 55 -1.68 6.93 8.87
CA ILE A 55 -0.22 7.00 8.79
C ILE A 55 0.22 8.18 9.63
N ILE A 56 0.60 7.88 10.87
CA ILE A 56 1.11 8.86 11.81
C ILE A 56 2.16 8.17 12.69
N ASP A 57 3.06 8.97 13.25
CA ASP A 57 4.08 8.49 14.19
C ASP A 57 4.93 7.38 13.57
N THR A 58 5.26 7.54 12.29
CA THR A 58 6.10 6.59 11.58
C THR A 58 7.50 7.17 11.42
N PHE A 59 8.46 6.29 11.11
CA PHE A 59 9.85 6.69 10.91
C PHE A 59 10.37 6.05 9.64
N ALA A 60 11.44 6.62 9.09
CA ALA A 60 12.03 6.11 7.86
C ALA A 60 12.43 4.64 7.99
N ASP A 61 12.91 4.25 9.17
CA ASP A 61 13.30 2.86 9.43
C ASP A 61 12.20 2.05 10.11
N GLU A 62 11.04 2.66 10.36
CA GLU A 62 9.88 1.96 10.93
C GLU A 62 8.62 2.47 10.25
N PRO A 63 8.45 2.20 8.96
CA PRO A 63 7.26 2.65 8.26
C PRO A 63 6.05 1.81 8.67
N LEU A 64 4.87 2.38 8.48
CA LEU A 64 3.65 1.60 8.63
C LEU A 64 3.61 0.55 7.52
N ILE A 65 3.29 -0.68 7.87
CA ILE A 65 3.24 -1.77 6.91
C ILE A 65 1.80 -2.06 6.56
N VAL A 66 1.49 -2.03 5.27
CA VAL A 66 0.19 -2.37 4.73
C VAL A 66 0.38 -3.62 3.86
N THR A 67 -0.32 -4.69 4.18
CA THR A 67 -0.13 -5.96 3.50
C THR A 67 -1.36 -6.32 2.69
N PHE A 68 -1.15 -6.71 1.44
CA PHE A 68 -2.18 -7.27 0.58
C PHE A 68 -1.82 -8.73 0.29
N GLU A 69 -2.83 -9.55 0.07
CA GLU A 69 -2.64 -10.95 -0.27
C GLU A 69 -3.03 -11.17 -1.72
N LYS A 70 -2.23 -11.97 -2.41
CA LYS A 70 -2.55 -12.35 -3.76
C LYS A 70 -3.64 -13.43 -3.76
N ILE A 71 -4.63 -13.26 -4.62
CA ILE A 71 -5.68 -14.23 -4.81
C ILE A 71 -5.15 -15.28 -5.77
N GLU A 72 -4.99 -16.49 -5.25
CA GLU A 72 -4.42 -17.58 -6.05
C GLU A 72 -5.52 -18.31 -6.81
N GLY A 73 -5.12 -18.87 -7.93
CA GLY A 73 -5.92 -19.81 -8.64
C GLY A 73 -7.11 -19.21 -9.28
N GLY A 74 -7.40 -18.10 -9.07
CA GLY A 74 -8.52 -17.54 -9.67
C GLY A 74 -9.33 -18.47 -10.48
N ASP A 75 -9.66 -19.26 -10.43
CA ASP A 75 -10.31 -19.88 -11.14
C ASP A 75 -11.29 -19.96 -11.01
N SER A 76 -11.11 -19.66 -10.79
CA SER A 76 -11.75 -19.70 -10.81
C SER A 76 -12.46 -19.54 -11.03
#